data_9a72fca50e48052c05f095a62bc7bead
#
_entry.id   9a72fca50e48052c05f095a62bc7bead
#
_cell.length_a   1.000
_cell.length_b   1.000
_cell.length_c   1.000
_cell.angle_alpha   90.00
_cell.angle_beta   90.00
_cell.angle_gamma   90.00
#
_symmetry.space_group_name_H-M   'P 1'
#
loop_
_entity.id
_entity.type
_entity.pdbx_description
1 polymer ?
#
loop_
_entity_poly.entity_id
_entity_poly.type
_entity_poly.pdbx_seq_one_letter_code
_entity_poly.pdbx_strand_id
1 'polypeptide(L)'
;MEEDPFDFESDVLLATSPIVAPNRRRKVIGLDDLLVDHYKEKNRVIERKSKLAKIKKTYNSDDEEDGRVAKLSKYVDECHEKMTQLSDEDDVSIWGLKVFGNKKSPPSFVFSNLPSCFLFRSFMGHGVNSLIELSTESGEMFFEGLLTNGWLLKLVYKCGEVEKPIATWTFHLMLYSSKEVLRTAAVNFWCAILLPKNEDELLFLKIDWLPSFSELKGALETYGFLLHSPLEDSSDAEMILGDSECTESTQNIVAWIKFVAACSQARKTHFIFSTSEAEELVVVIICLLLDRQLLGLSVDLNECMLSLVNFFTDDEWSSSCAKVAKSVALRVPYDINSLRAVDCIQAVCGHTKHLRSAIAFQILLGYFDKVEDEEDVIRQLTLINLKDKSCDLFKIYIYLVLTENWFLYNPTLKDKPLLNEMWGLYLRNCSCQINITDTRSYASKVRSKASYLLQGATDKS
;
A
#
# COMPACT_ATOMS: atom_id res chain seq x y z
N MET A 1 20.43 26.74 -42.97
CA MET A 1 19.05 26.98 -43.39
C MET A 1 18.20 26.37 -42.31
N GLU A 2 17.87 27.24 -41.41
CA GLU A 2 17.06 27.02 -40.22
C GLU A 2 15.60 27.25 -40.60
N GLU A 3 14.72 26.40 -40.17
CA GLU A 3 13.27 26.70 -40.13
C GLU A 3 12.70 26.20 -38.80
N ASP A 4 12.34 27.15 -37.94
CA ASP A 4 11.42 27.00 -36.85
C ASP A 4 9.98 27.00 -37.37
N PRO A 5 9.12 26.16 -36.79
CA PRO A 5 7.68 26.41 -36.94
C PRO A 5 6.97 26.27 -35.60
N PHE A 6 6.40 27.31 -35.07
CA PHE A 6 5.10 27.31 -34.39
C PHE A 6 4.70 28.73 -33.99
N ASP A 7 4.06 29.37 -34.99
CA ASP A 7 3.30 30.60 -34.80
C ASP A 7 1.81 30.23 -34.72
N PHE A 8 1.13 30.61 -33.65
CA PHE A 8 -0.31 30.48 -33.51
C PHE A 8 -0.93 31.88 -33.52
N GLU A 9 -1.44 32.27 -34.68
CA GLU A 9 -2.25 33.46 -34.87
C GLU A 9 -3.60 33.37 -34.14
N SER A 10 -3.94 34.45 -33.50
CA SER A 10 -5.17 34.76 -32.82
C SER A 10 -6.22 35.33 -33.78
N ASP A 11 -7.41 34.74 -33.79
CA ASP A 11 -8.59 35.37 -34.42
C ASP A 11 -9.43 36.11 -33.39
N VAL A 12 -9.64 37.39 -33.71
CA VAL A 12 -10.41 38.38 -32.97
C VAL A 12 -11.85 38.36 -33.46
N LEU A 13 -12.83 38.21 -32.54
CA LEU A 13 -14.18 38.70 -32.78
C LEU A 13 -14.70 39.54 -31.59
N LEU A 14 -15.07 40.74 -31.92
CA LEU A 14 -15.66 41.80 -31.12
C LEU A 14 -17.03 41.43 -30.52
N ALA A 15 -17.26 41.74 -29.25
CA ALA A 15 -18.56 42.27 -28.80
C ALA A 15 -18.46 42.92 -27.40
N THR A 16 -18.70 44.20 -27.36
CA THR A 16 -19.34 45.07 -26.35
C THR A 16 -19.13 44.82 -24.86
N SER A 17 -18.55 45.84 -24.22
CA SER A 17 -18.32 46.00 -22.77
C SER A 17 -19.62 46.18 -21.95
N PRO A 18 -19.56 45.83 -20.64
CA PRO A 18 -19.72 46.89 -19.65
C PRO A 18 -18.70 46.86 -18.52
N ILE A 19 -18.31 48.03 -18.11
CA ILE A 19 -17.71 48.56 -16.89
C ILE A 19 -17.13 47.52 -15.89
N VAL A 20 -15.80 47.42 -15.85
CA VAL A 20 -15.04 46.58 -14.92
C VAL A 20 -14.49 47.43 -13.78
N ALA A 21 -14.84 47.02 -12.55
CA ALA A 21 -14.20 47.46 -11.33
C ALA A 21 -12.72 46.98 -11.29
N PRO A 22 -11.79 47.70 -10.65
CA PRO A 22 -10.37 47.41 -10.71
C PRO A 22 -10.01 46.06 -10.08
N ASN A 23 -9.41 45.20 -10.86
CA ASN A 23 -8.93 43.87 -10.52
C ASN A 23 -7.78 43.98 -9.48
N ARG A 24 -8.07 43.68 -8.19
CA ARG A 24 -7.04 43.54 -7.17
C ARG A 24 -6.19 42.30 -7.51
N ARG A 25 -4.97 42.52 -7.97
CA ARG A 25 -3.97 41.47 -8.14
C ARG A 25 -3.86 40.69 -6.85
N ARG A 26 -4.16 39.40 -6.84
CA ARG A 26 -3.91 38.49 -5.72
C ARG A 26 -2.41 38.44 -5.50
N LYS A 27 -1.96 38.98 -4.36
CA LYS A 27 -0.58 38.90 -3.92
C LYS A 27 -0.25 37.42 -3.63
N VAL A 28 0.77 36.90 -4.27
CA VAL A 28 1.28 35.53 -3.97
C VAL A 28 1.87 35.60 -2.58
N ILE A 29 1.32 34.82 -1.66
CA ILE A 29 1.79 34.74 -0.27
C ILE A 29 3.06 33.88 -0.28
N GLY A 30 4.20 34.47 0.02
CA GLY A 30 5.46 33.77 0.16
C GLY A 30 5.62 33.12 1.54
N LEU A 31 6.62 32.25 1.68
CA LEU A 31 6.97 31.62 2.97
C LEU A 31 7.30 32.68 4.05
N ASP A 32 7.95 33.77 3.64
CA ASP A 32 8.30 34.89 4.53
C ASP A 32 7.07 35.64 5.04
N ASP A 33 6.02 35.81 4.22
CA ASP A 33 4.76 36.41 4.63
C ASP A 33 4.06 35.54 5.71
N LEU A 34 4.10 34.20 5.56
CA LEU A 34 3.55 33.25 6.54
C LEU A 34 4.34 33.27 7.86
N LEU A 35 5.66 33.36 7.80
CA LEU A 35 6.50 33.47 8.98
C LEU A 35 6.23 34.79 9.72
N VAL A 36 6.10 35.90 9.01
CA VAL A 36 5.75 37.19 9.59
C VAL A 36 4.39 37.17 10.28
N ASP A 37 3.39 36.52 9.67
CA ASP A 37 2.06 36.39 10.25
C ASP A 37 2.07 35.46 11.47
N HIS A 38 2.83 34.38 11.45
CA HIS A 38 3.04 33.52 12.62
C HIS A 38 3.68 34.28 13.81
N TYR A 39 4.73 35.09 13.56
CA TYR A 39 5.34 35.89 14.60
C TYR A 39 4.41 37.00 15.13
N LYS A 40 3.59 37.59 14.27
CA LYS A 40 2.57 38.57 14.70
C LYS A 40 1.52 37.93 15.60
N GLU A 41 1.04 36.72 15.24
CA GLU A 41 0.04 36.01 16.05
C GLU A 41 0.62 35.56 17.39
N LYS A 42 1.85 35.04 17.40
CA LYS A 42 2.59 34.72 18.64
C LYS A 42 2.74 35.92 19.55
N ASN A 43 3.09 37.09 19.00
CA ASN A 43 3.21 38.33 19.79
C ASN A 43 1.86 38.82 20.32
N ARG A 44 0.76 38.67 19.53
CA ARG A 44 -0.60 38.98 20.00
C ARG A 44 -1.02 38.10 21.18
N VAL A 45 -0.68 36.81 21.13
CA VAL A 45 -0.97 35.85 22.22
C VAL A 45 -0.19 36.25 23.49
N ILE A 46 1.09 36.63 23.35
CA ILE A 46 1.93 37.11 24.47
C ILE A 46 1.36 38.43 25.06
N GLU A 47 0.96 39.36 24.20
CA GLU A 47 0.31 40.63 24.66
C GLU A 47 -1.02 40.40 25.38
N ARG A 48 -1.86 39.48 24.88
CA ARG A 48 -3.13 39.08 25.54
C ARG A 48 -2.85 38.48 26.91
N LYS A 49 -1.87 37.56 27.02
CA LYS A 49 -1.46 36.99 28.30
C LYS A 49 -0.92 38.02 29.26
N SER A 50 -0.14 39.02 28.79
CA SER A 50 0.41 40.11 29.63
C SER A 50 -0.68 41.11 30.08
N LYS A 51 -1.67 41.40 29.21
CA LYS A 51 -2.84 42.22 29.55
C LYS A 51 -3.72 41.53 30.59
N LEU A 52 -4.00 40.21 30.42
CA LEU A 52 -4.73 39.41 31.41
C LEU A 52 -3.99 39.34 32.76
N ALA A 53 -2.68 39.23 32.77
CA ALA A 53 -1.88 39.23 33.98
C ALA A 53 -1.87 40.60 34.69
N LYS A 54 -1.95 41.71 33.92
CA LYS A 54 -2.08 43.07 34.46
C LYS A 54 -3.48 43.33 35.03
N ILE A 55 -4.54 42.83 34.39
CA ILE A 55 -5.93 42.95 34.88
C ILE A 55 -6.10 42.14 36.17
N LYS A 56 -5.48 40.96 36.33
CA LYS A 56 -5.46 40.20 37.60
C LYS A 56 -4.78 40.94 38.77
N LYS A 57 -3.94 41.94 38.52
CA LYS A 57 -3.30 42.70 39.57
C LYS A 57 -4.06 43.97 40.01
N THR A 58 -5.11 44.39 39.30
CA THR A 58 -5.78 45.68 39.52
C THR A 58 -7.18 45.59 40.16
N TYR A 59 -7.73 44.40 40.31
CA TYR A 59 -9.04 44.18 40.91
C TYR A 59 -8.95 43.37 42.21
N ASN A 60 -8.70 44.07 43.29
CA ASN A 60 -9.02 43.63 44.64
C ASN A 60 -10.18 44.53 45.12
N SER A 61 -11.42 44.13 44.83
CA SER A 61 -12.63 44.59 45.55
C SER A 61 -13.86 44.14 44.73
N ASP A 62 -14.54 43.22 45.30
CA ASP A 62 -15.95 42.79 45.21
C ASP A 62 -16.11 41.30 44.99
N ASP A 63 -16.53 40.61 46.05
CA ASP A 63 -16.59 39.14 46.18
C ASP A 63 -17.60 38.40 45.26
N GLU A 64 -18.47 39.08 44.49
CA GLU A 64 -19.42 38.43 43.59
C GLU A 64 -18.95 38.34 42.16
N GLU A 65 -18.04 39.18 41.71
CA GLU A 65 -17.50 39.12 40.33
C GLU A 65 -16.37 38.05 40.18
N ASP A 66 -15.65 37.79 41.27
CA ASP A 66 -14.61 36.76 41.31
C ASP A 66 -15.19 35.36 41.13
N GLY A 67 -16.40 35.11 41.64
CA GLY A 67 -17.11 33.83 41.44
C GLY A 67 -17.52 33.57 39.97
N ARG A 68 -17.85 34.63 39.21
CA ARG A 68 -18.18 34.52 37.78
C ARG A 68 -16.94 34.33 36.90
N VAL A 69 -15.88 35.06 37.18
CA VAL A 69 -14.62 34.97 36.44
C VAL A 69 -13.94 33.62 36.72
N ALA A 70 -13.99 33.11 37.94
CA ALA A 70 -13.47 31.76 38.28
C ALA A 70 -14.29 30.64 37.59
N LYS A 71 -15.63 30.80 37.53
CA LYS A 71 -16.48 29.84 36.77
C LYS A 71 -16.20 29.89 35.27
N LEU A 72 -15.99 31.09 34.69
CA LEU A 72 -15.66 31.27 33.29
C LEU A 72 -14.27 30.69 32.93
N SER A 73 -13.28 30.91 33.81
CA SER A 73 -11.94 30.34 33.69
C SER A 73 -12.01 28.81 33.74
N LYS A 74 -12.78 28.25 34.65
CA LYS A 74 -12.97 26.81 34.76
C LYS A 74 -13.65 26.23 33.50
N TYR A 75 -14.65 26.92 32.95
CA TYR A 75 -15.27 26.52 31.68
C TYR A 75 -14.30 26.61 30.49
N VAL A 76 -13.47 27.64 30.45
CA VAL A 76 -12.43 27.78 29.40
C VAL A 76 -11.36 26.70 29.56
N ASP A 77 -10.95 26.39 30.78
CA ASP A 77 -9.99 25.33 31.06
C ASP A 77 -10.57 23.95 30.74
N GLU A 78 -11.84 23.68 31.10
CA GLU A 78 -12.58 22.47 30.69
C GLU A 78 -12.76 22.36 29.18
N CYS A 79 -13.02 23.48 28.48
CA CYS A 79 -13.09 23.50 27.01
C CYS A 79 -11.70 23.28 26.40
N HIS A 80 -10.65 23.81 27.04
CA HIS A 80 -9.27 23.62 26.56
C HIS A 80 -8.79 22.20 26.81
N GLU A 81 -9.09 21.60 27.96
CA GLU A 81 -8.84 20.17 28.21
C GLU A 81 -9.62 19.28 27.26
N LYS A 82 -10.88 19.57 27.00
CA LYS A 82 -11.69 18.84 26.00
C LYS A 82 -11.17 19.04 24.57
N MET A 83 -10.70 20.23 24.19
CA MET A 83 -10.05 20.45 22.91
C MET A 83 -8.69 19.75 22.81
N THR A 84 -7.94 19.69 23.91
CA THR A 84 -6.67 18.95 23.95
C THR A 84 -6.92 17.44 23.90
N GLN A 85 -7.93 16.94 24.62
CA GLN A 85 -8.38 15.54 24.50
C GLN A 85 -8.89 15.21 23.09
N LEU A 86 -9.60 16.13 22.43
CA LEU A 86 -10.04 15.96 21.03
C LEU A 86 -8.86 16.03 20.03
N SER A 87 -7.77 16.71 20.36
CA SER A 87 -6.54 16.72 19.54
C SER A 87 -5.61 15.55 19.86
N ASP A 88 -5.63 15.02 21.09
CA ASP A 88 -4.92 13.79 21.46
C ASP A 88 -5.70 12.52 21.01
N GLU A 89 -7.01 12.65 20.74
CA GLU A 89 -7.82 11.59 20.11
C GLU A 89 -7.55 11.41 18.59
N ASP A 90 -6.75 12.27 17.97
CA ASP A 90 -6.00 11.97 16.75
C ASP A 90 -4.76 11.08 17.06
N ASP A 91 -4.78 10.32 18.12
CA ASP A 91 -3.97 9.12 18.25
C ASP A 91 -4.32 8.25 17.04
N VAL A 92 -3.53 8.46 15.99
CA VAL A 92 -3.60 7.67 14.76
C VAL A 92 -3.40 6.25 15.26
N SER A 93 -4.53 5.55 15.47
CA SER A 93 -4.52 4.18 15.94
C SER A 93 -3.44 3.46 15.14
N ILE A 94 -2.45 2.94 15.85
CA ILE A 94 -1.22 2.43 15.25
C ILE A 94 -1.66 1.30 14.32
N TRP A 95 -1.69 1.60 13.01
CA TRP A 95 -2.00 0.59 12.01
C TRP A 95 -0.70 -0.12 11.61
N GLY A 96 -0.84 -1.29 11.07
CA GLY A 96 0.24 -2.08 10.51
C GLY A 96 0.33 -3.45 11.16
N LEU A 97 0.66 -4.42 10.35
CA LEU A 97 0.87 -5.80 10.78
C LEU A 97 2.37 -6.05 10.82
N LYS A 98 2.83 -6.71 11.87
CA LYS A 98 4.19 -7.22 11.91
C LYS A 98 4.22 -8.54 11.14
N VAL A 99 4.61 -8.49 9.86
CA VAL A 99 4.63 -9.69 9.01
C VAL A 99 5.98 -10.42 9.03
N PHE A 100 7.02 -9.80 9.58
CA PHE A 100 8.35 -10.41 9.70
C PHE A 100 8.73 -10.68 11.16
N GLY A 101 9.18 -11.89 11.41
CA GLY A 101 9.83 -12.32 12.65
C GLY A 101 11.36 -12.37 12.51
N ASN A 102 11.97 -13.34 13.19
CA ASN A 102 13.41 -13.53 13.14
C ASN A 102 13.87 -14.08 11.78
N LYS A 103 14.93 -13.49 11.24
CA LYS A 103 15.59 -13.97 10.01
C LYS A 103 16.25 -15.31 10.26
N LYS A 104 16.19 -16.21 9.27
CA LYS A 104 16.94 -17.45 9.24
C LYS A 104 18.24 -17.26 8.44
N SER A 105 19.26 -18.05 8.72
CA SER A 105 20.46 -18.05 7.90
C SER A 105 20.12 -18.50 6.47
N PRO A 106 20.62 -17.80 5.45
CA PRO A 106 20.46 -18.24 4.06
C PRO A 106 21.00 -19.66 3.86
N PRO A 107 20.36 -20.44 2.99
CA PRO A 107 20.87 -21.76 2.66
C PRO A 107 22.27 -21.64 2.04
N SER A 108 23.20 -22.50 2.48
CA SER A 108 24.52 -22.57 1.88
C SER A 108 24.44 -23.34 0.57
N PHE A 109 24.85 -22.71 -0.52
CA PHE A 109 24.92 -23.36 -1.83
C PHE A 109 26.38 -23.45 -2.30
N VAL A 110 26.74 -24.62 -2.80
CA VAL A 110 28.03 -24.84 -3.46
C VAL A 110 27.76 -25.00 -4.95
N PHE A 111 28.21 -24.04 -5.73
CA PHE A 111 28.04 -24.03 -7.18
C PHE A 111 29.21 -24.74 -7.89
N SER A 112 29.58 -25.93 -7.43
CA SER A 112 30.68 -26.72 -8.00
C SER A 112 30.53 -27.03 -9.50
N ASN A 113 29.30 -27.00 -10.00
CA ASN A 113 28.98 -27.30 -11.39
C ASN A 113 29.00 -26.07 -12.32
N LEU A 114 29.16 -24.85 -11.77
CA LEU A 114 29.18 -23.64 -12.59
C LEU A 114 30.32 -23.63 -13.62
N PRO A 115 31.56 -24.02 -13.27
CA PRO A 115 32.65 -24.14 -14.25
C PRO A 115 32.44 -25.21 -15.32
N SER A 116 31.55 -26.17 -15.09
CA SER A 116 31.28 -27.27 -16.04
C SER A 116 30.22 -26.94 -17.09
N CYS A 117 29.55 -25.76 -17.01
CA CYS A 117 28.52 -25.35 -17.96
C CYS A 117 29.09 -25.17 -19.36
N PHE A 118 28.27 -25.40 -20.38
CA PHE A 118 28.68 -25.30 -21.79
C PHE A 118 29.16 -23.88 -22.13
N LEU A 119 28.47 -22.87 -21.62
CA LEU A 119 28.82 -21.47 -21.84
C LEU A 119 30.25 -21.17 -21.36
N PHE A 120 30.63 -21.63 -20.16
CA PHE A 120 31.98 -21.46 -19.63
C PHE A 120 33.01 -22.26 -20.44
N ARG A 121 32.72 -23.53 -20.74
CA ARG A 121 33.60 -24.36 -21.56
C ARG A 121 33.81 -23.81 -22.96
N SER A 122 32.75 -23.30 -23.59
CA SER A 122 32.86 -22.65 -24.90
C SER A 122 33.72 -21.39 -24.83
N PHE A 123 33.58 -20.59 -23.78
CA PHE A 123 34.41 -19.42 -23.58
C PHE A 123 35.90 -19.80 -23.36
N MET A 124 36.16 -20.81 -22.53
CA MET A 124 37.51 -21.31 -22.25
C MET A 124 38.21 -21.90 -23.48
N GLY A 125 37.41 -22.46 -24.41
CA GLY A 125 37.91 -22.98 -25.69
C GLY A 125 38.32 -21.93 -26.72
N HIS A 126 37.95 -20.65 -26.52
CA HIS A 126 38.35 -19.57 -27.41
C HIS A 126 39.78 -19.10 -27.10
N GLY A 127 40.56 -18.82 -28.15
CA GLY A 127 41.98 -18.38 -28.05
C GLY A 127 42.19 -17.10 -27.22
N VAL A 128 41.11 -16.33 -26.95
CA VAL A 128 41.14 -15.17 -26.07
C VAL A 128 41.39 -15.54 -24.61
N ASN A 129 41.04 -16.76 -24.20
CA ASN A 129 41.27 -17.22 -22.83
C ASN A 129 42.76 -17.39 -22.47
N SER A 130 43.60 -17.71 -23.46
CA SER A 130 45.06 -17.77 -23.26
C SER A 130 45.68 -16.41 -22.90
N LEU A 131 44.97 -15.30 -23.18
CA LEU A 131 45.40 -13.94 -22.85
C LEU A 131 44.96 -13.48 -21.46
N ILE A 132 43.95 -14.15 -20.89
CA ILE A 132 43.32 -13.70 -19.63
C ILE A 132 43.72 -14.59 -18.44
N GLU A 133 44.40 -15.74 -18.69
CA GLU A 133 44.82 -16.72 -17.66
C GLU A 133 43.74 -17.05 -16.63
N LEU A 134 42.51 -17.24 -17.11
CA LEU A 134 41.39 -17.60 -16.24
C LEU A 134 41.60 -18.99 -15.66
N SER A 135 41.97 -19.06 -14.39
CA SER A 135 41.97 -20.31 -13.64
C SER A 135 40.57 -20.78 -13.33
N THR A 136 40.36 -22.09 -13.21
CA THR A 136 39.07 -22.66 -12.76
C THR A 136 38.64 -22.16 -11.38
N GLU A 137 39.57 -21.72 -10.54
CA GLU A 137 39.34 -21.10 -9.23
C GLU A 137 38.75 -19.69 -9.33
N SER A 138 39.02 -18.98 -10.43
CA SER A 138 38.47 -17.64 -10.72
C SER A 138 37.14 -17.67 -11.46
N GLY A 139 36.56 -18.85 -11.74
CA GLY A 139 35.39 -19.00 -12.58
C GLY A 139 34.16 -18.26 -12.04
N GLU A 140 33.92 -18.27 -10.73
CA GLU A 140 32.80 -17.57 -10.13
C GLU A 140 32.94 -16.06 -10.25
N MET A 141 34.11 -15.50 -9.97
CA MET A 141 34.39 -14.07 -10.15
C MET A 141 34.23 -13.62 -11.60
N PHE A 142 34.59 -14.49 -12.54
CA PHE A 142 34.38 -14.23 -13.95
C PHE A 142 32.90 -14.14 -14.31
N PHE A 143 32.05 -15.08 -13.81
CA PHE A 143 30.62 -15.04 -14.00
C PHE A 143 29.96 -13.84 -13.29
N GLU A 144 30.44 -13.47 -12.10
CA GLU A 144 30.02 -12.23 -11.43
C GLU A 144 30.29 -11.02 -12.34
N GLY A 145 31.47 -10.96 -12.96
CA GLY A 145 31.82 -9.89 -13.90
C GLY A 145 30.94 -9.88 -15.16
N LEU A 146 30.66 -11.05 -15.73
CA LEU A 146 29.76 -11.16 -16.89
C LEU A 146 28.32 -10.73 -16.53
N LEU A 147 27.83 -11.12 -15.36
CA LEU A 147 26.48 -10.78 -14.89
C LEU A 147 26.35 -9.27 -14.64
N THR A 148 27.28 -8.69 -13.88
CA THR A 148 27.23 -7.26 -13.52
C THR A 148 27.38 -6.31 -14.70
N ASN A 149 28.15 -6.72 -15.72
CA ASN A 149 28.30 -5.92 -16.92
C ASN A 149 27.28 -6.24 -18.03
N GLY A 150 26.29 -7.11 -17.76
CA GLY A 150 25.24 -7.49 -18.71
C GLY A 150 25.69 -8.38 -19.86
N TRP A 151 26.93 -8.88 -19.84
CA TRP A 151 27.47 -9.78 -20.87
C TRP A 151 26.87 -11.18 -20.76
N LEU A 152 26.58 -11.66 -19.55
CA LEU A 152 25.96 -12.98 -19.36
C LEU A 152 24.65 -13.11 -20.13
N LEU A 153 23.78 -12.07 -20.08
CA LEU A 153 22.53 -12.05 -20.81
C LEU A 153 22.76 -12.15 -22.33
N LYS A 154 23.72 -11.38 -22.87
CA LYS A 154 24.04 -11.41 -24.31
C LYS A 154 24.57 -12.77 -24.75
N LEU A 155 25.41 -13.42 -23.91
CA LEU A 155 25.95 -14.74 -24.19
C LEU A 155 24.84 -15.79 -24.17
N VAL A 156 23.93 -15.74 -23.20
CA VAL A 156 22.81 -16.66 -23.13
C VAL A 156 21.90 -16.52 -24.36
N TYR A 157 21.57 -15.32 -24.79
CA TYR A 157 20.80 -15.12 -26.03
C TYR A 157 21.56 -15.65 -27.27
N LYS A 158 22.86 -15.48 -27.32
CA LYS A 158 23.67 -16.01 -28.42
C LYS A 158 23.73 -17.53 -28.41
N CYS A 159 23.78 -18.16 -27.25
CA CYS A 159 23.74 -19.63 -27.09
C CYS A 159 22.38 -20.24 -27.29
N GLY A 160 21.31 -19.45 -27.09
CA GLY A 160 19.90 -19.90 -27.17
C GLY A 160 19.43 -20.72 -25.96
N GLU A 161 20.23 -20.80 -24.88
CA GLU A 161 19.94 -21.66 -23.73
C GLU A 161 20.46 -21.06 -22.42
N VAL A 162 19.62 -21.16 -21.37
CA VAL A 162 20.01 -20.89 -19.98
C VAL A 162 20.19 -22.22 -19.27
N GLU A 163 21.41 -22.64 -19.10
CA GLU A 163 21.75 -23.90 -18.41
C GLU A 163 21.38 -23.85 -16.93
N LYS A 164 20.94 -24.97 -16.37
CA LYS A 164 20.55 -25.10 -14.96
C LYS A 164 21.60 -24.53 -13.97
N PRO A 165 22.94 -24.76 -14.10
CA PRO A 165 23.91 -24.16 -13.18
C PRO A 165 23.87 -22.63 -13.16
N ILE A 166 23.71 -21.98 -14.32
CA ILE A 166 23.61 -20.54 -14.46
C ILE A 166 22.30 -20.03 -13.87
N ALA A 167 21.20 -20.70 -14.18
CA ALA A 167 19.87 -20.35 -13.67
C ALA A 167 19.83 -20.43 -12.13
N THR A 168 20.24 -21.54 -11.54
CA THR A 168 20.25 -21.73 -10.08
C THR A 168 21.19 -20.75 -9.38
N TRP A 169 22.36 -20.50 -9.94
CA TRP A 169 23.33 -19.55 -9.39
C TRP A 169 22.80 -18.11 -9.40
N THR A 170 22.29 -17.64 -10.53
CA THR A 170 21.74 -16.28 -10.64
C THR A 170 20.50 -16.10 -9.78
N PHE A 171 19.64 -17.11 -9.68
CA PHE A 171 18.48 -17.09 -8.79
C PHE A 171 18.87 -16.98 -7.32
N HIS A 172 19.90 -17.73 -6.91
CA HIS A 172 20.42 -17.66 -5.56
C HIS A 172 21.05 -16.29 -5.23
N LEU A 173 21.84 -15.73 -6.16
CA LEU A 173 22.40 -14.38 -6.02
C LEU A 173 21.29 -13.33 -5.87
N MET A 174 20.24 -13.46 -6.63
CA MET A 174 19.09 -12.55 -6.58
C MET A 174 18.42 -12.54 -5.19
N LEU A 175 18.28 -13.70 -4.57
CA LEU A 175 17.56 -13.83 -3.30
C LEU A 175 18.46 -13.59 -2.08
N TYR A 176 19.73 -14.00 -2.12
CA TYR A 176 20.54 -14.09 -0.90
C TYR A 176 21.85 -13.31 -0.93
N SER A 177 22.22 -12.69 -2.05
CA SER A 177 23.45 -11.91 -2.10
C SER A 177 23.37 -10.66 -1.22
N SER A 178 24.40 -10.43 -0.41
CA SER A 178 24.60 -9.17 0.32
C SER A 178 25.09 -8.04 -0.60
N LYS A 179 25.73 -8.39 -1.75
CA LYS A 179 26.23 -7.42 -2.72
C LYS A 179 25.06 -6.88 -3.57
N GLU A 180 24.66 -5.61 -3.37
CA GLU A 180 23.56 -4.97 -4.11
C GLU A 180 23.73 -5.04 -5.63
N VAL A 181 24.96 -4.84 -6.12
CA VAL A 181 25.28 -4.85 -7.56
C VAL A 181 24.96 -6.22 -8.17
N LEU A 182 25.35 -7.30 -7.50
CA LEU A 182 25.09 -8.68 -7.96
C LEU A 182 23.59 -9.01 -7.91
N ARG A 183 22.92 -8.65 -6.83
CA ARG A 183 21.49 -8.86 -6.66
C ARG A 183 20.69 -8.15 -7.77
N THR A 184 21.00 -6.87 -7.99
CA THR A 184 20.34 -6.06 -9.04
C THR A 184 20.60 -6.61 -10.43
N ALA A 185 21.85 -7.01 -10.72
CA ALA A 185 22.19 -7.61 -11.99
C ALA A 185 21.47 -8.95 -12.21
N ALA A 186 21.35 -9.77 -11.16
CA ALA A 186 20.62 -11.04 -11.21
C ALA A 186 19.11 -10.83 -11.44
N VAL A 187 18.49 -9.84 -10.78
CA VAL A 187 17.08 -9.47 -11.05
C VAL A 187 16.90 -9.05 -12.50
N ASN A 188 17.76 -8.16 -12.99
CA ASN A 188 17.70 -7.67 -14.37
C ASN A 188 17.87 -8.80 -15.39
N PHE A 189 18.77 -9.74 -15.11
CA PHE A 189 18.98 -10.94 -15.93
C PHE A 189 17.67 -11.75 -15.99
N TRP A 190 17.06 -12.08 -14.85
CA TRP A 190 15.82 -12.86 -14.79
C TRP A 190 14.64 -12.13 -15.44
N CYS A 191 14.48 -10.84 -15.16
CA CYS A 191 13.41 -10.06 -15.80
C CYS A 191 13.57 -10.03 -17.33
N ALA A 192 14.82 -9.93 -17.84
CA ALA A 192 15.08 -9.91 -19.28
C ALA A 192 14.81 -11.25 -19.96
N ILE A 193 15.15 -12.39 -19.33
CA ILE A 193 14.91 -13.72 -19.93
C ILE A 193 13.43 -14.13 -19.85
N LEU A 194 12.68 -13.67 -18.80
CA LEU A 194 11.26 -13.97 -18.65
C LEU A 194 10.40 -13.06 -19.52
N LEU A 195 10.81 -11.80 -19.71
CA LEU A 195 10.08 -10.76 -20.41
C LEU A 195 10.94 -10.14 -21.52
N PRO A 196 11.32 -10.90 -22.55
CA PRO A 196 12.13 -10.38 -23.65
C PRO A 196 11.36 -9.28 -24.39
N LYS A 197 12.10 -8.25 -24.81
CA LYS A 197 11.54 -7.07 -25.48
C LYS A 197 11.09 -7.35 -26.92
N ASN A 198 11.70 -8.35 -27.57
CA ASN A 198 11.44 -8.71 -28.95
C ASN A 198 10.83 -10.12 -28.99
N GLU A 199 9.74 -10.28 -29.75
CA GLU A 199 9.08 -11.58 -29.92
C GLU A 199 10.01 -12.63 -30.56
N ASP A 200 10.95 -12.22 -31.39
CA ASP A 200 11.95 -13.09 -32.00
C ASP A 200 12.94 -13.69 -30.96
N GLU A 201 13.20 -12.99 -29.87
CA GLU A 201 14.07 -13.47 -28.78
C GLU A 201 13.38 -14.56 -27.94
N LEU A 202 12.05 -14.51 -27.84
CA LEU A 202 11.23 -15.48 -27.12
C LEU A 202 11.24 -16.88 -27.76
N LEU A 203 11.29 -16.94 -29.10
CA LEU A 203 11.15 -18.18 -29.85
C LEU A 203 12.38 -19.10 -29.74
N PHE A 204 13.52 -18.60 -29.24
CA PHE A 204 14.79 -19.31 -29.31
C PHE A 204 15.47 -19.55 -27.96
N LEU A 205 14.97 -18.99 -26.85
CA LEU A 205 15.60 -19.14 -25.56
C LEU A 205 15.01 -20.30 -24.77
N LYS A 206 15.77 -21.37 -24.64
CA LYS A 206 15.43 -22.51 -23.78
C LYS A 206 15.95 -22.26 -22.37
N ILE A 207 15.09 -22.41 -21.37
CA ILE A 207 15.45 -22.30 -19.94
C ILE A 207 15.37 -23.73 -19.35
N ASP A 208 16.51 -24.28 -18.95
CA ASP A 208 16.59 -25.65 -18.45
C ASP A 208 16.03 -25.82 -17.03
N TRP A 209 15.93 -24.73 -16.30
CA TRP A 209 15.41 -24.76 -14.95
C TRP A 209 14.71 -23.46 -14.61
N LEU A 210 13.54 -23.59 -14.05
CA LEU A 210 12.76 -22.48 -13.47
C LEU A 210 12.51 -22.77 -11.98
N PRO A 211 12.53 -21.74 -11.13
CA PRO A 211 12.25 -21.94 -9.71
C PRO A 211 10.81 -22.36 -9.47
N SER A 212 10.62 -23.20 -8.49
CA SER A 212 9.31 -23.58 -8.00
C SER A 212 8.75 -22.54 -7.04
N PHE A 213 7.43 -22.54 -6.84
CA PHE A 213 6.78 -21.71 -5.82
C PHE A 213 7.34 -21.98 -4.42
N SER A 214 7.68 -23.24 -4.09
CA SER A 214 8.26 -23.59 -2.78
C SER A 214 9.62 -22.92 -2.53
N GLU A 215 10.44 -22.70 -3.55
CA GLU A 215 11.72 -22.00 -3.42
C GLU A 215 11.50 -20.51 -3.13
N LEU A 216 10.51 -19.88 -3.78
CA LEU A 216 10.15 -18.49 -3.52
C LEU A 216 9.57 -18.29 -2.11
N LYS A 217 8.73 -19.23 -1.67
CA LYS A 217 8.16 -19.25 -0.33
C LYS A 217 9.26 -19.44 0.72
N GLY A 218 10.20 -20.36 0.48
CA GLY A 218 11.35 -20.60 1.34
C GLY A 218 12.27 -19.39 1.48
N ALA A 219 12.39 -18.56 0.43
CA ALA A 219 13.12 -17.30 0.51
C ALA A 219 12.43 -16.30 1.47
N LEU A 220 11.12 -16.13 1.37
CA LEU A 220 10.37 -15.29 2.32
C LEU A 220 10.48 -15.78 3.76
N GLU A 221 10.40 -17.10 3.97
CA GLU A 221 10.61 -17.69 5.31
C GLU A 221 12.03 -17.43 5.83
N THR A 222 13.03 -17.45 4.94
CA THR A 222 14.41 -17.10 5.30
C THR A 222 14.53 -15.63 5.71
N TYR A 223 13.78 -14.75 5.08
CA TYR A 223 13.71 -13.34 5.49
C TYR A 223 12.92 -13.15 6.79
N GLY A 224 12.26 -14.19 7.29
CA GLY A 224 11.48 -14.17 8.52
C GLY A 224 9.98 -13.95 8.32
N PHE A 225 9.45 -14.06 7.11
CA PHE A 225 8.02 -13.86 6.84
C PHE A 225 7.16 -14.92 7.54
N LEU A 226 6.12 -14.46 8.25
CA LEU A 226 5.23 -15.27 9.07
C LEU A 226 4.04 -15.76 8.24
N LEU A 227 4.20 -16.87 7.54
CA LEU A 227 3.20 -17.40 6.60
C LEU A 227 1.92 -17.94 7.27
N HIS A 228 2.01 -18.44 8.49
CA HIS A 228 0.95 -19.25 9.11
C HIS A 228 0.47 -18.75 10.48
N SER A 229 1.05 -17.70 11.02
CA SER A 229 0.53 -17.11 12.26
C SER A 229 -0.70 -16.26 11.97
N PRO A 230 -1.80 -16.36 12.78
CA PRO A 230 -2.67 -15.25 12.96
C PRO A 230 -1.78 -14.09 13.37
N LEU A 231 -1.88 -12.97 12.68
CA LEU A 231 -1.05 -11.80 12.96
C LEU A 231 -1.45 -11.33 14.37
N GLU A 232 -0.64 -11.64 15.38
CA GLU A 232 -0.87 -11.22 16.75
C GLU A 232 -0.74 -9.69 16.80
N ASP A 233 -1.70 -9.05 17.48
CA ASP A 233 -1.62 -7.63 17.80
C ASP A 233 -0.32 -7.36 18.55
N SER A 234 0.59 -6.67 17.93
CA SER A 234 1.83 -6.21 18.54
C SER A 234 1.59 -4.97 19.41
N SER A 235 0.68 -5.08 20.40
CA SER A 235 0.43 -4.01 21.36
C SER A 235 1.60 -3.75 22.32
N ASP A 236 2.61 -4.63 22.38
CA ASP A 236 3.74 -4.55 23.32
C ASP A 236 5.12 -4.51 22.67
N ALA A 237 5.24 -4.19 21.38
CA ALA A 237 6.55 -4.01 20.77
C ALA A 237 7.04 -2.58 21.00
N GLU A 238 7.77 -2.35 22.10
CA GLU A 238 8.67 -1.22 22.24
C GLU A 238 9.41 -1.00 20.90
N MET A 239 9.33 0.23 20.39
CA MET A 239 10.08 0.67 19.22
C MET A 239 11.57 0.56 19.52
N ILE A 240 12.16 -0.62 19.30
CA ILE A 240 13.62 -0.74 19.19
C ILE A 240 13.95 -0.23 17.78
N LEU A 241 14.21 1.07 17.70
CA LEU A 241 14.89 1.73 16.59
C LEU A 241 16.35 1.24 16.56
N GLY A 242 16.57 0.08 15.97
CA GLY A 242 17.87 -0.41 15.59
C GLY A 242 18.11 -0.14 14.10
N ASP A 243 18.69 1.02 13.80
CA ASP A 243 18.77 1.64 12.47
C ASP A 243 19.70 0.95 11.44
N SER A 244 20.38 -0.15 11.73
CA SER A 244 21.39 -0.65 10.80
C SER A 244 21.15 -2.04 10.19
N GLU A 245 20.27 -2.89 10.74
CA GLU A 245 20.02 -4.23 10.19
C GLU A 245 18.82 -4.32 9.24
N CYS A 246 17.95 -3.30 9.20
CA CYS A 246 16.75 -3.28 8.35
C CYS A 246 17.03 -3.15 6.85
N THR A 247 18.12 -2.51 6.45
CA THR A 247 18.35 -2.13 5.05
C THR A 247 18.65 -3.29 4.11
N GLU A 248 19.44 -4.28 4.52
CA GLU A 248 19.81 -5.42 3.66
C GLU A 248 18.62 -6.35 3.37
N SER A 249 17.78 -6.60 4.39
CA SER A 249 16.58 -7.44 4.23
C SER A 249 15.57 -6.82 3.26
N THR A 250 15.38 -5.52 3.35
CA THR A 250 14.46 -4.78 2.51
C THR A 250 14.82 -4.89 1.03
N GLN A 251 16.11 -4.86 0.71
CA GLN A 251 16.57 -4.94 -0.68
C GLN A 251 16.41 -6.34 -1.30
N ASN A 252 16.55 -7.41 -0.51
CA ASN A 252 16.29 -8.77 -0.99
C ASN A 252 14.78 -8.98 -1.25
N ILE A 253 13.92 -8.35 -0.45
CA ILE A 253 12.47 -8.34 -0.68
C ILE A 253 12.13 -7.62 -1.99
N VAL A 254 12.79 -6.51 -2.32
CA VAL A 254 12.60 -5.83 -3.63
C VAL A 254 12.94 -6.75 -4.79
N ALA A 255 14.06 -7.49 -4.69
CA ALA A 255 14.46 -8.46 -5.71
C ALA A 255 13.41 -9.55 -5.89
N TRP A 256 12.91 -10.10 -4.78
CA TRP A 256 11.84 -11.09 -4.76
C TRP A 256 10.56 -10.57 -5.40
N ILE A 257 10.10 -9.36 -5.04
CA ILE A 257 8.90 -8.70 -5.58
C ILE A 257 9.00 -8.56 -7.11
N LYS A 258 10.11 -8.03 -7.61
CA LYS A 258 10.34 -7.83 -9.06
C LYS A 258 10.34 -9.14 -9.81
N PHE A 259 10.94 -10.16 -9.25
CA PHE A 259 10.97 -11.49 -9.85
C PHE A 259 9.58 -12.12 -9.92
N VAL A 260 8.79 -12.07 -8.83
CA VAL A 260 7.41 -12.56 -8.80
C VAL A 260 6.54 -11.82 -9.81
N ALA A 261 6.70 -10.51 -9.94
CA ALA A 261 5.99 -9.72 -10.95
C ALA A 261 6.34 -10.18 -12.38
N ALA A 262 7.64 -10.41 -12.67
CA ALA A 262 8.08 -10.89 -13.96
C ALA A 262 7.55 -12.31 -14.27
N CYS A 263 7.59 -13.23 -13.29
CA CYS A 263 7.00 -14.57 -13.42
C CYS A 263 5.51 -14.53 -13.72
N SER A 264 4.77 -13.62 -13.07
CA SER A 264 3.33 -13.46 -13.29
C SER A 264 3.02 -12.97 -14.70
N GLN A 265 3.79 -12.02 -15.21
CA GLN A 265 3.64 -11.50 -16.57
C GLN A 265 4.05 -12.53 -17.63
N ALA A 266 5.01 -13.42 -17.31
CA ALA A 266 5.49 -14.46 -18.18
C ALA A 266 4.55 -15.69 -18.29
N ARG A 267 3.36 -15.69 -17.68
CA ARG A 267 2.43 -16.83 -17.64
C ARG A 267 2.21 -17.51 -19.00
N LYS A 268 2.13 -16.71 -20.07
CA LYS A 268 1.85 -17.23 -21.41
C LYS A 268 3.00 -18.00 -22.03
N THR A 269 4.23 -17.71 -21.61
CA THR A 269 5.47 -18.29 -22.13
C THR A 269 6.05 -19.34 -21.19
N HIS A 270 5.95 -19.09 -19.89
CA HIS A 270 6.51 -19.93 -18.84
C HIS A 270 5.48 -20.15 -17.73
N PHE A 271 5.02 -21.37 -17.58
CA PHE A 271 4.08 -21.74 -16.51
C PHE A 271 4.86 -22.00 -15.22
N ILE A 272 5.09 -20.95 -14.42
CA ILE A 272 5.88 -21.02 -13.17
C ILE A 272 4.96 -21.23 -11.97
N PHE A 273 3.76 -20.65 -11.97
CA PHE A 273 2.79 -20.74 -10.89
C PHE A 273 1.50 -21.41 -11.35
N SER A 274 0.92 -22.23 -10.50
CA SER A 274 -0.48 -22.63 -10.60
C SER A 274 -1.41 -21.51 -10.14
N THR A 275 -2.69 -21.59 -10.48
CA THR A 275 -3.70 -20.63 -10.04
C THR A 275 -3.77 -20.51 -8.51
N SER A 276 -3.68 -21.63 -7.78
CA SER A 276 -3.69 -21.61 -6.30
C SER A 276 -2.43 -20.99 -5.69
N GLU A 277 -1.27 -21.16 -6.32
CA GLU A 277 -0.03 -20.52 -5.87
C GLU A 277 -0.07 -19.01 -6.14
N ALA A 278 -0.65 -18.60 -7.26
CA ALA A 278 -0.88 -17.17 -7.54
C ALA A 278 -1.87 -16.56 -6.55
N GLU A 279 -2.95 -17.28 -6.15
CA GLU A 279 -3.87 -16.86 -5.07
C GLU A 279 -3.09 -16.60 -3.77
N GLU A 280 -2.19 -17.52 -3.38
CA GLU A 280 -1.36 -17.35 -2.17
C GLU A 280 -0.41 -16.17 -2.28
N LEU A 281 0.22 -15.94 -3.45
CA LEU A 281 1.09 -14.78 -3.69
C LEU A 281 0.34 -13.45 -3.56
N VAL A 282 -0.90 -13.35 -4.05
CA VAL A 282 -1.73 -12.15 -3.88
C VAL A 282 -1.95 -11.86 -2.39
N VAL A 283 -2.25 -12.89 -1.59
CA VAL A 283 -2.42 -12.74 -0.14
C VAL A 283 -1.12 -12.28 0.52
N VAL A 284 0.03 -12.85 0.12
CA VAL A 284 1.35 -12.44 0.62
C VAL A 284 1.62 -10.97 0.33
N ILE A 285 1.37 -10.51 -0.91
CA ILE A 285 1.60 -9.11 -1.28
C ILE A 285 0.70 -8.16 -0.48
N ILE A 286 -0.57 -8.54 -0.22
CA ILE A 286 -1.45 -7.73 0.63
C ILE A 286 -0.89 -7.66 2.07
N CYS A 287 -0.42 -8.77 2.63
CA CYS A 287 0.23 -8.76 3.94
C CYS A 287 1.47 -7.85 3.97
N LEU A 288 2.31 -7.89 2.93
CA LEU A 288 3.48 -7.00 2.81
C LEU A 288 3.08 -5.52 2.70
N LEU A 289 1.97 -5.20 2.02
CA LEU A 289 1.43 -3.84 1.94
C LEU A 289 0.90 -3.33 3.29
N LEU A 290 0.54 -4.24 4.19
CA LEU A 290 0.08 -3.91 5.54
C LEU A 290 1.25 -3.76 6.54
N ASP A 291 2.48 -4.08 6.18
CA ASP A 291 3.64 -3.86 7.03
C ASP A 291 4.16 -2.43 6.90
N ARG A 292 4.14 -1.67 8.01
CA ARG A 292 4.63 -0.28 8.02
C ARG A 292 6.11 -0.15 7.69
N GLN A 293 6.92 -1.15 7.97
CA GLN A 293 8.35 -1.14 7.66
C GLN A 293 8.61 -1.18 6.15
N LEU A 294 7.64 -1.67 5.37
CA LEU A 294 7.73 -1.79 3.92
C LEU A 294 7.04 -0.63 3.16
N LEU A 295 6.62 0.44 3.84
CA LEU A 295 5.97 1.59 3.19
C LEU A 295 6.80 2.19 2.04
N GLY A 296 8.12 2.18 2.16
CA GLY A 296 9.03 2.61 1.10
C GLY A 296 8.97 1.76 -0.18
N LEU A 297 8.42 0.54 -0.10
CA LEU A 297 8.26 -0.39 -1.22
C LEU A 297 6.83 -0.40 -1.79
N SER A 298 5.96 0.50 -1.37
CA SER A 298 4.56 0.51 -1.76
C SER A 298 4.34 0.54 -3.27
N VAL A 299 5.22 1.19 -4.03
CA VAL A 299 5.16 1.25 -5.50
C VAL A 299 5.47 -0.12 -6.10
N ASP A 300 6.61 -0.73 -5.75
CA ASP A 300 7.01 -2.05 -6.25
C ASP A 300 5.98 -3.13 -5.87
N LEU A 301 5.43 -3.06 -4.64
CA LEU A 301 4.39 -3.98 -4.16
C LEU A 301 3.07 -3.82 -4.95
N ASN A 302 2.65 -2.59 -5.26
CA ASN A 302 1.45 -2.36 -6.05
C ASN A 302 1.62 -2.79 -7.51
N GLU A 303 2.79 -2.59 -8.11
CA GLU A 303 3.12 -3.11 -9.45
C GLU A 303 3.10 -4.64 -9.49
N CYS A 304 3.66 -5.28 -8.47
CA CYS A 304 3.61 -6.74 -8.32
C CYS A 304 2.17 -7.23 -8.12
N MET A 305 1.38 -6.56 -7.27
CA MET A 305 -0.04 -6.85 -7.07
C MET A 305 -0.81 -6.81 -8.40
N LEU A 306 -0.60 -5.75 -9.18
CA LEU A 306 -1.25 -5.60 -10.48
C LEU A 306 -0.84 -6.72 -11.45
N SER A 307 0.43 -7.10 -11.47
CA SER A 307 0.94 -8.20 -12.29
C SER A 307 0.32 -9.54 -11.89
N LEU A 308 0.21 -9.82 -10.57
CA LEU A 308 -0.42 -11.02 -10.03
C LEU A 308 -1.93 -11.08 -10.31
N VAL A 309 -2.63 -9.97 -10.17
CA VAL A 309 -4.07 -9.90 -10.45
C VAL A 309 -4.35 -10.07 -11.95
N ASN A 310 -3.48 -9.56 -12.82
CA ASN A 310 -3.57 -9.75 -14.26
C ASN A 310 -3.09 -11.15 -14.74
N PHE A 311 -2.50 -11.93 -13.83
CA PHE A 311 -2.17 -13.34 -14.11
C PHE A 311 -3.41 -14.16 -14.37
N PHE A 312 -4.54 -13.90 -13.71
CA PHE A 312 -5.78 -14.65 -13.85
C PHE A 312 -6.54 -14.23 -15.10
N THR A 313 -7.18 -15.20 -15.75
CA THR A 313 -8.21 -14.92 -16.75
C THR A 313 -9.50 -14.46 -16.08
N ASP A 314 -10.40 -13.83 -16.82
CA ASP A 314 -11.68 -13.37 -16.26
C ASP A 314 -12.50 -14.53 -15.66
N ASP A 315 -12.45 -15.73 -16.28
CA ASP A 315 -13.15 -16.92 -15.79
C ASP A 315 -12.55 -17.45 -14.48
N GLU A 316 -11.22 -17.49 -14.37
CA GLU A 316 -10.53 -17.92 -13.16
C GLU A 316 -10.70 -16.91 -12.02
N TRP A 317 -10.73 -15.61 -12.36
CA TRP A 317 -10.70 -14.54 -11.39
C TRP A 317 -11.89 -14.55 -10.43
N SER A 318 -13.09 -14.87 -10.92
CA SER A 318 -14.29 -14.88 -10.06
C SER A 318 -14.13 -15.80 -8.85
N SER A 319 -13.65 -17.03 -9.06
CA SER A 319 -13.40 -18.01 -8.00
C SER A 319 -12.18 -17.65 -7.15
N SER A 320 -11.08 -17.25 -7.80
CA SER A 320 -9.82 -16.92 -7.12
C SER A 320 -9.95 -15.68 -6.23
N CYS A 321 -10.67 -14.66 -6.70
CA CYS A 321 -10.93 -13.44 -5.95
C CYS A 321 -11.64 -13.74 -4.61
N ALA A 322 -12.66 -14.61 -4.62
CA ALA A 322 -13.38 -14.99 -3.40
C ALA A 322 -12.48 -15.71 -2.39
N LYS A 323 -11.61 -16.62 -2.87
CA LYS A 323 -10.65 -17.34 -1.99
C LYS A 323 -9.60 -16.39 -1.40
N VAL A 324 -9.03 -15.52 -2.23
CA VAL A 324 -8.07 -14.50 -1.78
C VAL A 324 -8.71 -13.60 -0.74
N ALA A 325 -9.92 -13.07 -1.01
CA ALA A 325 -10.62 -12.19 -0.09
C ALA A 325 -10.88 -12.85 1.26
N LYS A 326 -11.33 -14.10 1.27
CA LYS A 326 -11.53 -14.89 2.49
C LYS A 326 -10.21 -15.09 3.25
N SER A 327 -9.13 -15.42 2.55
CA SER A 327 -7.81 -15.62 3.16
C SER A 327 -7.26 -14.35 3.79
N VAL A 328 -7.47 -13.19 3.16
CA VAL A 328 -7.08 -11.89 3.70
C VAL A 328 -7.90 -11.54 4.93
N ALA A 329 -9.23 -11.68 4.86
CA ALA A 329 -10.14 -11.37 5.97
C ALA A 329 -9.83 -12.18 7.24
N LEU A 330 -9.39 -13.44 7.10
CA LEU A 330 -8.99 -14.29 8.22
C LEU A 330 -7.67 -13.87 8.89
N ARG A 331 -6.85 -13.06 8.21
CA ARG A 331 -5.53 -12.64 8.69
C ARG A 331 -5.50 -11.21 9.21
N VAL A 332 -6.48 -10.40 8.86
CA VAL A 332 -6.54 -8.98 9.22
C VAL A 332 -7.33 -8.83 10.52
N PRO A 333 -6.77 -8.14 11.55
CA PRO A 333 -7.49 -7.83 12.77
C PRO A 333 -8.71 -6.95 12.52
N TYR A 334 -9.72 -7.07 13.41
CA TYR A 334 -10.96 -6.28 13.34
C TYR A 334 -10.78 -4.88 13.97
N ASP A 335 -9.88 -4.09 13.39
CA ASP A 335 -9.48 -2.76 13.82
C ASP A 335 -9.23 -1.84 12.61
N ILE A 336 -8.35 -0.85 12.76
CA ILE A 336 -7.93 0.05 11.67
C ILE A 336 -7.28 -0.71 10.50
N ASN A 337 -6.68 -1.88 10.74
CA ASN A 337 -6.08 -2.69 9.69
C ASN A 337 -7.12 -3.24 8.71
N SER A 338 -8.37 -3.42 9.14
CA SER A 338 -9.50 -3.73 8.25
C SER A 338 -9.68 -2.69 7.15
N LEU A 339 -9.54 -1.40 7.47
CA LEU A 339 -9.61 -0.32 6.48
C LEU A 339 -8.36 -0.33 5.58
N ARG A 340 -7.19 -0.53 6.18
CA ARG A 340 -5.93 -0.56 5.44
C ARG A 340 -5.85 -1.71 4.44
N ALA A 341 -6.38 -2.88 4.79
CA ALA A 341 -6.44 -4.03 3.88
C ALA A 341 -7.24 -3.74 2.59
N VAL A 342 -8.23 -2.88 2.69
CA VAL A 342 -9.01 -2.43 1.52
C VAL A 342 -8.31 -1.27 0.80
N ASP A 343 -7.78 -0.31 1.54
CA ASP A 343 -7.17 0.90 0.97
C ASP A 343 -5.83 0.65 0.29
N CYS A 344 -5.06 -0.35 0.72
CA CYS A 344 -3.80 -0.71 0.08
C CYS A 344 -3.98 -1.25 -1.36
N ILE A 345 -5.19 -1.71 -1.72
CA ILE A 345 -5.49 -2.21 -3.05
C ILE A 345 -5.93 -1.06 -3.94
N GLN A 346 -5.11 -0.70 -4.91
CA GLN A 346 -5.42 0.33 -5.88
C GLN A 346 -6.48 -0.17 -6.88
N ALA A 347 -7.63 0.52 -6.94
CA ALA A 347 -8.76 0.17 -7.81
C ALA A 347 -8.53 0.62 -9.26
N VAL A 348 -7.46 0.16 -9.90
CA VAL A 348 -7.04 0.58 -11.25
C VAL A 348 -7.79 -0.18 -12.34
N CYS A 349 -7.92 -1.50 -12.23
CA CYS A 349 -8.57 -2.36 -13.23
C CYS A 349 -9.82 -3.06 -12.65
N GLY A 350 -10.56 -3.77 -13.50
CA GLY A 350 -11.75 -4.53 -13.09
C GLY A 350 -11.46 -5.56 -12.00
N HIS A 351 -10.38 -6.31 -12.14
CA HIS A 351 -9.97 -7.32 -11.16
C HIS A 351 -9.63 -6.72 -9.79
N THR A 352 -8.85 -5.63 -9.73
CA THR A 352 -8.50 -4.97 -8.46
C THR A 352 -9.70 -4.32 -7.79
N LYS A 353 -10.65 -3.77 -8.58
CA LYS A 353 -11.93 -3.26 -8.06
C LYS A 353 -12.76 -4.37 -7.43
N HIS A 354 -12.86 -5.51 -8.12
CA HIS A 354 -13.56 -6.69 -7.61
C HIS A 354 -12.91 -7.21 -6.33
N LEU A 355 -11.57 -7.33 -6.29
CA LEU A 355 -10.83 -7.76 -5.10
C LEU A 355 -11.06 -6.84 -3.91
N ARG A 356 -11.00 -5.53 -4.12
CA ARG A 356 -11.25 -4.53 -3.08
C ARG A 356 -12.67 -4.67 -2.49
N SER A 357 -13.67 -4.85 -3.34
CA SER A 357 -15.05 -5.10 -2.93
C SER A 357 -15.19 -6.42 -2.16
N ALA A 358 -14.61 -7.50 -2.68
CA ALA A 358 -14.72 -8.81 -2.07
C ALA A 358 -14.05 -8.86 -0.68
N ILE A 359 -12.86 -8.25 -0.52
CA ILE A 359 -12.18 -8.16 0.78
C ILE A 359 -13.01 -7.35 1.76
N ALA A 360 -13.54 -6.19 1.35
CA ALA A 360 -14.40 -5.38 2.21
C ALA A 360 -15.62 -6.16 2.71
N PHE A 361 -16.26 -6.92 1.83
CA PHE A 361 -17.39 -7.77 2.19
C PHE A 361 -16.99 -8.92 3.13
N GLN A 362 -15.90 -9.64 2.85
CA GLN A 362 -15.43 -10.74 3.68
C GLN A 362 -15.01 -10.28 5.09
N ILE A 363 -14.40 -9.10 5.21
CA ILE A 363 -14.10 -8.51 6.53
C ILE A 363 -15.39 -8.16 7.25
N LEU A 364 -16.39 -7.56 6.57
CA LEU A 364 -17.70 -7.26 7.17
C LEU A 364 -18.38 -8.53 7.69
N LEU A 365 -18.37 -9.62 6.93
CA LEU A 365 -18.91 -10.90 7.37
C LEU A 365 -18.25 -11.36 8.68
N GLY A 366 -16.93 -11.17 8.82
CA GLY A 366 -16.19 -11.55 10.02
C GLY A 366 -16.52 -10.72 11.27
N TYR A 367 -17.08 -9.51 11.11
CA TYR A 367 -17.55 -8.70 12.25
C TYR A 367 -18.88 -9.17 12.82
N PHE A 368 -19.66 -9.96 12.07
CA PHE A 368 -20.98 -10.39 12.47
C PHE A 368 -21.05 -11.92 12.60
N ASP A 369 -21.43 -12.38 13.78
CA ASP A 369 -21.65 -13.81 14.00
C ASP A 369 -22.91 -14.30 13.26
N LYS A 370 -22.82 -15.47 12.64
CA LYS A 370 -23.96 -16.18 12.01
C LYS A 370 -24.61 -15.42 10.85
N VAL A 371 -23.84 -14.60 10.15
CA VAL A 371 -24.28 -13.91 8.93
C VAL A 371 -23.65 -14.62 7.74
N GLU A 372 -24.46 -15.01 6.76
CA GLU A 372 -24.00 -15.78 5.60
C GLU A 372 -24.20 -15.05 4.27
N ASP A 373 -25.13 -14.10 4.22
CA ASP A 373 -25.47 -13.41 2.98
C ASP A 373 -25.39 -11.89 3.06
N GLU A 374 -25.53 -11.25 1.90
CA GLU A 374 -25.41 -9.81 1.71
C GLU A 374 -26.53 -9.03 2.41
N GLU A 375 -27.77 -9.59 2.40
CA GLU A 375 -28.93 -8.92 3.02
C GLU A 375 -28.83 -8.94 4.54
N ASP A 376 -28.34 -10.05 5.10
CA ASP A 376 -28.17 -10.18 6.53
C ASP A 376 -27.11 -9.22 7.05
N VAL A 377 -26.00 -8.99 6.34
CA VAL A 377 -25.00 -7.98 6.70
C VAL A 377 -25.65 -6.61 6.84
N ILE A 378 -26.39 -6.16 5.82
CA ILE A 378 -27.01 -4.83 5.83
C ILE A 378 -28.13 -4.77 6.89
N ARG A 379 -28.87 -5.86 7.09
CA ARG A 379 -29.88 -5.96 8.16
C ARG A 379 -29.23 -5.76 9.53
N GLN A 380 -28.13 -6.45 9.82
CA GLN A 380 -27.41 -6.27 11.09
C GLN A 380 -26.94 -4.82 11.28
N LEU A 381 -26.40 -4.19 10.23
CA LEU A 381 -26.00 -2.78 10.27
C LEU A 381 -27.19 -1.87 10.64
N THR A 382 -28.37 -2.10 10.07
CA THR A 382 -29.57 -1.27 10.35
C THR A 382 -30.13 -1.46 11.74
N LEU A 383 -29.87 -2.58 12.40
CA LEU A 383 -30.30 -2.88 13.76
C LEU A 383 -29.42 -2.22 14.84
N ILE A 384 -28.27 -1.67 14.49
CA ILE A 384 -27.38 -1.03 15.46
C ILE A 384 -28.01 0.23 16.03
N ASN A 385 -28.11 0.30 17.35
CA ASN A 385 -28.63 1.47 18.06
C ASN A 385 -27.53 2.51 18.27
N LEU A 386 -27.44 3.49 17.36
CA LEU A 386 -26.43 4.56 17.40
C LEU A 386 -26.64 5.57 18.55
N LYS A 387 -27.84 5.61 19.16
CA LYS A 387 -28.14 6.47 20.31
C LYS A 387 -27.60 5.93 21.62
N ASP A 388 -27.29 4.64 21.66
CA ASP A 388 -26.68 4.03 22.82
C ASP A 388 -25.29 4.64 23.07
N LYS A 389 -25.05 5.10 24.29
CA LYS A 389 -23.76 5.68 24.69
C LYS A 389 -22.61 4.65 24.69
N SER A 390 -22.94 3.37 24.83
CA SER A 390 -21.98 2.26 24.76
C SER A 390 -21.62 1.87 23.31
N CYS A 391 -22.31 2.41 22.30
CA CYS A 391 -22.05 2.13 20.90
C CYS A 391 -20.66 2.67 20.49
N ASP A 392 -19.81 1.78 20.02
CA ASP A 392 -18.47 2.10 19.51
C ASP A 392 -18.58 2.72 18.11
N LEU A 393 -18.46 4.05 18.04
CA LEU A 393 -18.58 4.78 16.78
C LEU A 393 -17.33 4.61 15.87
N PHE A 394 -16.22 4.15 16.41
CA PHE A 394 -15.06 3.77 15.58
C PHE A 394 -15.38 2.53 14.73
N LYS A 395 -15.98 1.51 15.34
CA LYS A 395 -16.48 0.33 14.58
C LYS A 395 -17.52 0.73 13.54
N ILE A 396 -18.43 1.64 13.88
CA ILE A 396 -19.42 2.16 12.91
C ILE A 396 -18.73 2.84 11.73
N TYR A 397 -17.67 3.60 11.97
CA TYR A 397 -16.88 4.21 10.90
C TYR A 397 -16.23 3.15 10.00
N ILE A 398 -15.67 2.10 10.59
CA ILE A 398 -15.13 0.96 9.83
C ILE A 398 -16.23 0.33 8.96
N TYR A 399 -17.39 0.04 9.52
CA TYR A 399 -18.52 -0.53 8.77
C TYR A 399 -18.95 0.35 7.61
N LEU A 400 -19.04 1.67 7.79
CA LEU A 400 -19.38 2.61 6.73
C LEU A 400 -18.36 2.55 5.56
N VAL A 401 -17.08 2.59 5.87
CA VAL A 401 -16.03 2.58 4.84
C VAL A 401 -15.95 1.24 4.13
N LEU A 402 -16.06 0.14 4.86
CA LEU A 402 -16.07 -1.20 4.25
C LEU A 402 -17.29 -1.40 3.35
N THR A 403 -18.49 -1.03 3.82
CA THR A 403 -19.73 -1.15 3.03
C THR A 403 -19.69 -0.23 1.80
N GLU A 404 -19.15 0.98 1.91
CA GLU A 404 -18.93 1.86 0.75
C GLU A 404 -18.07 1.17 -0.32
N ASN A 405 -16.92 0.59 0.07
CA ASN A 405 -16.02 -0.08 -0.86
C ASN A 405 -16.67 -1.33 -1.48
N TRP A 406 -17.43 -2.09 -0.70
CA TRP A 406 -18.20 -3.22 -1.19
C TRP A 406 -19.22 -2.78 -2.24
N PHE A 407 -20.03 -1.75 -1.97
CA PHE A 407 -21.05 -1.26 -2.90
C PHE A 407 -20.47 -0.56 -4.12
N LEU A 408 -19.40 0.24 -3.95
CA LEU A 408 -18.81 1.04 -5.02
C LEU A 408 -18.27 0.18 -6.17
N TYR A 409 -17.69 -0.96 -5.84
CA TYR A 409 -16.98 -1.80 -6.79
C TYR A 409 -17.67 -3.14 -7.11
N ASN A 410 -18.85 -3.39 -6.55
CA ASN A 410 -19.64 -4.56 -6.86
C ASN A 410 -20.77 -4.23 -7.86
N PRO A 411 -20.63 -4.61 -9.15
CA PRO A 411 -21.62 -4.26 -10.16
C PRO A 411 -22.97 -4.98 -9.95
N THR A 412 -22.99 -6.16 -9.32
CA THR A 412 -24.22 -6.95 -9.13
C THR A 412 -25.17 -6.32 -8.12
N LEU A 413 -24.69 -5.43 -7.26
CA LEU A 413 -25.53 -4.73 -6.28
C LEU A 413 -26.41 -3.66 -6.91
N LYS A 414 -26.09 -3.19 -8.11
CA LYS A 414 -26.95 -2.24 -8.85
C LYS A 414 -28.32 -2.82 -9.14
N ASP A 415 -28.41 -4.12 -9.34
CA ASP A 415 -29.63 -4.84 -9.66
C ASP A 415 -30.40 -5.31 -8.42
N LYS A 416 -29.95 -4.93 -7.21
CA LYS A 416 -30.58 -5.29 -5.93
C LYS A 416 -31.16 -4.05 -5.24
N PRO A 417 -32.37 -3.59 -5.63
CA PRO A 417 -32.96 -2.35 -5.10
C PRO A 417 -33.19 -2.39 -3.59
N LEU A 418 -33.55 -3.56 -3.04
CA LEU A 418 -33.77 -3.74 -1.60
C LEU A 418 -32.49 -3.45 -0.79
N LEU A 419 -31.34 -3.97 -1.22
CA LEU A 419 -30.06 -3.70 -0.55
C LEU A 419 -29.69 -2.24 -0.59
N ASN A 420 -29.92 -1.56 -1.72
CA ASN A 420 -29.68 -0.14 -1.86
C ASN A 420 -30.59 0.70 -0.95
N GLU A 421 -31.87 0.31 -0.80
CA GLU A 421 -32.80 0.96 0.11
C GLU A 421 -32.37 0.79 1.58
N MET A 422 -32.03 -0.43 1.98
CA MET A 422 -31.53 -0.74 3.32
C MET A 422 -30.22 0.01 3.63
N TRP A 423 -29.29 0.06 2.68
CA TRP A 423 -28.08 0.86 2.80
C TRP A 423 -28.39 2.34 2.99
N GLY A 424 -29.30 2.90 2.19
CA GLY A 424 -29.76 4.27 2.34
C GLY A 424 -30.42 4.54 3.71
N LEU A 425 -31.14 3.57 4.27
CA LEU A 425 -31.70 3.65 5.62
C LEU A 425 -30.59 3.69 6.69
N TYR A 426 -29.59 2.81 6.58
CA TYR A 426 -28.44 2.81 7.49
C TYR A 426 -27.68 4.13 7.48
N LEU A 427 -27.41 4.67 6.28
CA LEU A 427 -26.77 5.98 6.13
C LEU A 427 -27.58 7.11 6.77
N ARG A 428 -28.93 7.12 6.59
CA ARG A 428 -29.82 8.10 7.25
C ARG A 428 -29.75 7.96 8.77
N ASN A 429 -29.73 6.73 9.29
CA ASN A 429 -29.58 6.49 10.72
C ASN A 429 -28.24 7.06 11.24
N CYS A 430 -27.11 6.80 10.57
CA CYS A 430 -25.80 7.33 10.94
C CYS A 430 -25.74 8.86 10.89
N SER A 431 -26.40 9.46 9.88
CA SER A 431 -26.41 10.91 9.71
C SER A 431 -27.31 11.64 10.71
N CYS A 432 -28.50 11.08 11.04
CA CYS A 432 -29.53 11.77 11.80
C CYS A 432 -29.60 11.40 13.30
N GLN A 433 -29.20 10.16 13.66
CA GLN A 433 -29.29 9.70 15.05
C GLN A 433 -28.12 10.16 15.93
N ILE A 434 -26.98 10.51 15.34
CA ILE A 434 -25.83 11.06 16.05
C ILE A 434 -25.98 12.58 16.14
N ASN A 435 -26.11 13.11 17.36
CA ASN A 435 -26.25 14.53 17.57
C ASN A 435 -25.03 15.34 17.14
N ILE A 436 -25.24 16.61 16.78
CA ILE A 436 -24.15 17.55 16.43
C ILE A 436 -23.22 17.78 17.63
N THR A 437 -23.80 17.74 18.82
CA THR A 437 -23.11 17.94 20.11
C THR A 437 -22.60 16.63 20.72
N ASP A 438 -22.64 15.52 19.98
CA ASP A 438 -22.15 14.24 20.48
C ASP A 438 -20.62 14.28 20.56
N THR A 439 -20.10 14.13 21.79
CA THR A 439 -18.67 14.22 22.11
C THR A 439 -17.96 12.87 22.03
N ARG A 440 -18.66 11.78 21.69
CA ARG A 440 -18.00 10.46 21.52
C ARG A 440 -17.01 10.53 20.38
N SER A 441 -15.90 9.82 20.55
CA SER A 441 -14.90 9.63 19.48
C SER A 441 -15.56 9.14 18.20
N TYR A 442 -15.11 9.61 17.05
CA TYR A 442 -15.66 9.33 15.73
C TYR A 442 -17.11 9.80 15.43
N ALA A 443 -17.84 10.39 16.38
CA ALA A 443 -19.23 10.84 16.15
C ALA A 443 -19.35 11.79 14.94
N SER A 444 -18.49 12.80 14.88
CA SER A 444 -18.43 13.75 13.76
C SER A 444 -18.01 13.07 12.45
N LYS A 445 -16.99 12.18 12.49
CA LYS A 445 -16.49 11.46 11.32
C LYS A 445 -17.58 10.55 10.72
N VAL A 446 -18.28 9.77 11.55
CA VAL A 446 -19.40 8.91 11.13
C VAL A 446 -20.52 9.71 10.47
N ARG A 447 -20.99 10.77 11.15
CA ARG A 447 -22.06 11.61 10.64
C ARG A 447 -21.71 12.28 9.31
N SER A 448 -20.51 12.86 9.21
CA SER A 448 -20.04 13.53 7.99
C SER A 448 -19.88 12.54 6.85
N LYS A 449 -19.29 11.37 7.10
CA LYS A 449 -19.14 10.31 6.10
C LYS A 449 -20.48 9.80 5.59
N ALA A 450 -21.42 9.51 6.49
CA ALA A 450 -22.77 9.06 6.12
C ALA A 450 -23.53 10.13 5.31
N SER A 451 -23.45 11.41 5.70
CA SER A 451 -24.06 12.51 4.95
C SER A 451 -23.48 12.67 3.56
N TYR A 452 -22.15 12.55 3.42
CA TYR A 452 -21.47 12.58 2.12
C TYR A 452 -21.94 11.46 1.21
N LEU A 453 -22.05 10.23 1.72
CA LEU A 453 -22.50 9.06 0.96
C LEU A 453 -23.96 9.18 0.52
N LEU A 454 -24.82 9.77 1.35
CA LEU A 454 -26.22 10.06 0.99
C LEU A 454 -26.32 11.05 -0.17
N GLN A 455 -25.50 12.11 -0.19
CA GLN A 455 -25.50 13.08 -1.29
C GLN A 455 -25.08 12.43 -2.62
N GLY A 456 -24.02 11.60 -2.61
CA GLY A 456 -23.58 10.88 -3.80
C GLY A 456 -24.56 9.82 -4.31
N ALA A 457 -25.49 9.34 -3.46
CA ALA A 457 -26.52 8.41 -3.87
C ALA A 457 -27.70 9.12 -4.57
N THR A 458 -27.99 10.38 -4.20
CA THR A 458 -29.08 11.17 -4.82
C THR A 458 -28.72 11.72 -6.20
N ASP A 459 -27.43 11.95 -6.49
CA ASP A 459 -26.99 12.45 -7.80
C ASP A 459 -26.99 11.37 -8.90
N LYS A 460 -27.23 10.10 -8.57
CA LYS A 460 -27.25 8.95 -9.48
C LYS A 460 -28.66 8.43 -9.79
N SER A 461 -29.68 8.98 -9.17
CA SER A 461 -31.10 8.67 -9.41
C SER A 461 -31.74 9.74 -10.30
#